data_f8c5ff3add7403f2b913d628b2796c13
#
_entry.id   f8c5ff3add7403f2b913d628b2796c13
#
_cell.length_a   1.000
_cell.length_b   1.000
_cell.length_c   1.000
_cell.angle_alpha   90.00
_cell.angle_beta   90.00
_cell.angle_gamma   90.00
#
_symmetry.space_group_name_H-M   'P 1'
#
loop_
_entity.id
_entity.type
_entity.pdbx_description
1 polymer ?
#
loop_
_entity_poly.entity_id
_entity_poly.type
_entity_poly.pdbx_seq_one_letter_code
_entity_poly.pdbx_strand_id
1 'polypeptide(L)'
;SLDQSLKRMNLDYVDLFYSHRYDPNTPLEETLQAMVDIVKQGKALYLGISRWPLEALKFADKYLKERDCPLLIFQDRLNMLDRAPQENGTLDYCHENGIGFISFSPLAQGLLTDRYLNGIPSDSRMAKEHFLKHSDLTPELMEQLKQWNAEAGERGETLAEMALAWILQQKGVTSVLVGASSTT
;
A
#
# COMPACT_ATOMS: atom_id res chain seq x y z
N SER A 1 11.93 16.69 -9.91
CA SER A 1 11.79 16.21 -8.52
C SER A 1 12.76 15.07 -8.19
N LEU A 2 12.95 14.05 -9.07
CA LEU A 2 13.88 12.94 -8.79
C LEU A 2 15.32 13.43 -8.59
N ASP A 3 15.83 14.31 -9.43
CA ASP A 3 17.19 14.86 -9.30
C ASP A 3 17.44 15.54 -7.94
N GLN A 4 16.40 16.25 -7.43
CA GLN A 4 16.48 16.85 -6.09
C GLN A 4 16.49 15.78 -4.98
N SER A 5 15.77 14.69 -5.16
CA SER A 5 15.76 13.57 -4.22
C SER A 5 17.08 12.84 -4.22
N LEU A 6 17.63 12.51 -5.39
CA LEU A 6 18.95 11.89 -5.53
C LEU A 6 20.04 12.75 -4.89
N LYS A 7 20.04 14.06 -5.17
CA LYS A 7 20.98 14.99 -4.54
C LYS A 7 20.88 15.02 -3.01
N ARG A 8 19.64 15.02 -2.46
CA ARG A 8 19.44 15.02 -1.00
C ARG A 8 19.83 13.71 -0.34
N MET A 9 19.65 12.59 -1.02
CA MET A 9 20.04 11.27 -0.56
C MET A 9 21.53 10.96 -0.81
N ASN A 10 22.22 11.80 -1.57
CA ASN A 10 23.59 11.58 -2.04
C ASN A 10 23.71 10.24 -2.80
N LEU A 11 22.79 10.00 -3.73
CA LEU A 11 22.74 8.82 -4.57
C LEU A 11 22.77 9.21 -6.04
N ASP A 12 23.33 8.34 -6.88
CA ASP A 12 23.32 8.50 -8.34
C ASP A 12 22.04 7.94 -8.95
N TYR A 13 21.44 6.93 -8.34
CA TYR A 13 20.20 6.28 -8.76
C TYR A 13 19.41 5.73 -7.58
N VAL A 14 18.18 5.30 -7.83
CA VAL A 14 17.33 4.51 -6.92
C VAL A 14 16.97 3.18 -7.58
N ASP A 15 16.77 2.14 -6.78
CA ASP A 15 16.32 0.86 -7.31
C ASP A 15 14.91 0.96 -7.86
N LEU A 16 14.02 1.65 -7.17
CA LEU A 16 12.62 1.73 -7.52
C LEU A 16 12.11 3.17 -7.46
N PHE A 17 11.62 3.66 -8.59
CA PHE A 17 10.94 4.96 -8.69
C PHE A 17 9.44 4.77 -8.77
N TYR A 18 8.69 5.46 -7.90
CA TYR A 18 7.23 5.41 -7.85
C TYR A 18 6.56 6.67 -8.42
N SER A 19 5.54 6.48 -9.27
CA SER A 19 4.47 7.47 -9.41
C SER A 19 3.44 7.25 -8.30
N HIS A 20 3.42 8.19 -7.34
CA HIS A 20 2.67 8.02 -6.08
C HIS A 20 1.17 8.06 -6.26
N ARG A 21 0.66 8.90 -7.20
CA ARG A 21 -0.79 9.02 -7.45
C ARG A 21 -1.08 9.24 -8.91
N TYR A 22 -2.23 8.74 -9.32
CA TYR A 22 -2.82 9.06 -10.61
C TYR A 22 -3.23 10.54 -10.67
N ASP A 23 -2.83 11.23 -11.74
CA ASP A 23 -3.28 12.59 -12.05
C ASP A 23 -4.20 12.55 -13.28
N PRO A 24 -5.52 12.77 -13.10
CA PRO A 24 -6.45 12.73 -14.21
C PRO A 24 -6.35 13.94 -15.15
N ASN A 25 -5.60 14.99 -14.77
CA ASN A 25 -5.45 16.22 -15.56
C ASN A 25 -4.21 16.19 -16.47
N THR A 26 -3.30 15.24 -16.26
CA THR A 26 -2.12 15.05 -17.12
C THR A 26 -2.35 13.84 -18.04
N PRO A 27 -2.12 13.96 -19.35
CA PRO A 27 -2.16 12.81 -20.25
C PRO A 27 -1.29 11.69 -19.72
N LEU A 28 -1.87 10.48 -19.65
CA LEU A 28 -1.22 9.34 -19.01
C LEU A 28 0.09 8.95 -19.72
N GLU A 29 0.11 9.09 -21.04
CA GLU A 29 1.29 8.86 -21.87
C GLU A 29 2.47 9.78 -21.50
N GLU A 30 2.21 11.03 -21.16
CA GLU A 30 3.26 11.98 -20.75
C GLU A 30 3.89 11.55 -19.41
N THR A 31 3.05 11.17 -18.45
CA THR A 31 3.51 10.66 -17.16
C THR A 31 4.35 9.38 -17.34
N LEU A 32 3.85 8.45 -18.15
CA LEU A 32 4.53 7.17 -18.39
C LEU A 32 5.82 7.35 -19.20
N GLN A 33 5.82 8.26 -20.20
CA GLN A 33 7.04 8.56 -20.95
C GLN A 33 8.14 9.15 -20.03
N ALA A 34 7.76 10.06 -19.13
CA ALA A 34 8.70 10.59 -18.15
C ALA A 34 9.28 9.49 -17.24
N MET A 35 8.48 8.49 -16.87
CA MET A 35 8.96 7.32 -16.11
C MET A 35 9.93 6.47 -16.94
N VAL A 36 9.64 6.21 -18.21
CA VAL A 36 10.55 5.51 -19.13
C VAL A 36 11.88 6.27 -19.26
N ASP A 37 11.83 7.58 -19.40
CA ASP A 37 13.03 8.41 -19.54
C ASP A 37 13.90 8.37 -18.28
N ILE A 38 13.32 8.29 -17.09
CA ILE A 38 14.02 8.12 -15.82
C ILE A 38 14.84 6.82 -15.81
N VAL A 39 14.27 5.72 -16.27
CA VAL A 39 14.96 4.42 -16.37
C VAL A 39 16.05 4.48 -17.43
N LYS A 40 15.75 5.01 -18.62
CA LYS A 40 16.73 5.14 -19.71
C LYS A 40 17.90 6.05 -19.37
N GLN A 41 17.71 7.03 -18.49
CA GLN A 41 18.76 7.89 -17.95
C GLN A 41 19.58 7.22 -16.83
N GLY A 42 19.25 5.99 -16.43
CA GLY A 42 19.91 5.27 -15.35
C GLY A 42 19.65 5.83 -13.95
N LYS A 43 18.61 6.66 -13.79
CA LYS A 43 18.24 7.26 -12.50
C LYS A 43 17.34 6.37 -11.64
N ALA A 44 16.74 5.34 -12.25
CA ALA A 44 16.03 4.28 -11.55
C ALA A 44 16.23 2.96 -12.32
N LEU A 45 16.23 1.84 -11.60
CA LEU A 45 16.30 0.51 -12.20
C LEU A 45 14.91 -0.02 -12.56
N TYR A 46 13.93 0.23 -11.72
CA TYR A 46 12.57 -0.27 -11.84
C TYR A 46 11.53 0.81 -11.59
N LEU A 47 10.32 0.55 -12.10
CA LEU A 47 9.17 1.43 -11.96
C LEU A 47 8.11 0.81 -11.07
N GLY A 48 7.48 1.65 -10.26
CA GLY A 48 6.31 1.33 -9.47
C GLY A 48 5.23 2.40 -9.61
N ILE A 49 3.99 2.01 -9.38
CA ILE A 49 2.86 2.95 -9.29
C ILE A 49 2.03 2.67 -8.04
N SER A 50 1.30 3.66 -7.58
CA SER A 50 0.51 3.54 -6.36
C SER A 50 -0.88 4.14 -6.53
N ARG A 51 -1.91 3.38 -6.13
CA ARG A 51 -3.30 3.82 -6.09
C ARG A 51 -3.87 4.35 -7.41
N TRP A 52 -3.43 3.78 -8.52
CA TRP A 52 -4.03 4.08 -9.81
C TRP A 52 -5.30 3.24 -10.02
N PRO A 53 -6.34 3.77 -10.69
CA PRO A 53 -7.49 2.98 -11.12
C PRO A 53 -7.05 1.80 -11.99
N LEU A 54 -7.79 0.68 -11.93
CA LEU A 54 -7.44 -0.55 -12.65
C LEU A 54 -7.23 -0.32 -14.15
N GLU A 55 -8.05 0.50 -14.80
CA GLU A 55 -7.90 0.77 -16.25
C GLU A 55 -6.63 1.57 -16.54
N ALA A 56 -6.25 2.50 -15.66
CA ALA A 56 -4.99 3.23 -15.78
C ALA A 56 -3.77 2.30 -15.51
N LEU A 57 -3.89 1.36 -14.57
CA LEU A 57 -2.88 0.32 -14.34
C LEU A 57 -2.69 -0.55 -15.57
N LYS A 58 -3.77 -1.06 -16.18
CA LYS A 58 -3.71 -1.86 -17.41
C LYS A 58 -3.05 -1.12 -18.57
N PHE A 59 -3.41 0.16 -18.73
CA PHE A 59 -2.81 1.01 -19.74
C PHE A 59 -1.31 1.21 -19.48
N ALA A 60 -0.93 1.50 -18.23
CA ALA A 60 0.46 1.69 -17.84
C ALA A 60 1.30 0.43 -18.06
N ASP A 61 0.81 -0.73 -17.65
CA ASP A 61 1.49 -2.00 -17.83
C ASP A 61 1.79 -2.27 -19.32
N LYS A 62 0.78 -2.11 -20.17
CA LYS A 62 0.95 -2.26 -21.62
C LYS A 62 1.95 -1.23 -22.18
N TYR A 63 1.78 0.05 -21.86
CA TYR A 63 2.63 1.13 -22.36
C TYR A 63 4.11 0.94 -22.00
N LEU A 64 4.37 0.53 -20.76
CA LEU A 64 5.71 0.34 -20.24
C LEU A 64 6.36 -0.93 -20.81
N LYS A 65 5.61 -2.04 -20.96
CA LYS A 65 6.09 -3.26 -21.61
C LYS A 65 6.51 -3.03 -23.07
N GLU A 66 5.75 -2.26 -23.82
CA GLU A 66 6.07 -1.89 -25.21
C GLU A 66 7.36 -1.06 -25.34
N ARG A 67 7.90 -0.55 -24.23
CA ARG A 67 9.13 0.28 -24.17
C ARG A 67 10.27 -0.36 -23.40
N ASP A 68 10.17 -1.68 -23.16
CA ASP A 68 11.16 -2.46 -22.41
C ASP A 68 11.43 -1.92 -21.00
N CYS A 69 10.41 -1.31 -20.37
CA CYS A 69 10.44 -0.78 -19.01
C CYS A 69 9.28 -1.37 -18.18
N PRO A 70 9.23 -2.69 -17.96
CA PRO A 70 8.09 -3.32 -17.32
C PRO A 70 7.84 -2.76 -15.91
N LEU A 71 6.56 -2.64 -15.57
CA LEU A 71 6.13 -2.26 -14.23
C LEU A 71 6.47 -3.39 -13.25
N LEU A 72 7.32 -3.08 -12.26
CA LEU A 72 7.74 -4.07 -11.28
C LEU A 72 6.69 -4.25 -10.18
N ILE A 73 6.11 -3.16 -9.70
CA ILE A 73 5.32 -3.18 -8.47
C ILE A 73 4.15 -2.21 -8.51
N PHE A 74 3.04 -2.65 -7.93
CA PHE A 74 1.87 -1.83 -7.62
C PHE A 74 1.71 -1.73 -6.10
N GLN A 75 1.48 -0.54 -5.59
CA GLN A 75 1.27 -0.32 -4.16
C GLN A 75 -0.12 0.23 -3.89
N ASP A 76 -0.89 -0.47 -3.05
CA ASP A 76 -2.20 0.02 -2.63
C ASP A 76 -2.53 -0.38 -1.20
N ARG A 77 -3.61 0.19 -0.66
CA ARG A 77 -4.12 -0.17 0.64
C ARG A 77 -4.88 -1.48 0.56
N LEU A 78 -4.46 -2.43 1.37
CA LEU A 78 -5.15 -3.70 1.57
C LEU A 78 -5.00 -4.13 3.02
N ASN A 79 -6.11 -4.38 3.68
CA ASN A 79 -6.16 -4.94 5.03
C ASN A 79 -7.54 -5.58 5.27
N MET A 80 -7.76 -6.16 6.43
CA MET A 80 -9.01 -6.87 6.75
C MET A 80 -10.26 -5.97 6.69
N LEU A 81 -10.09 -4.63 6.83
CA LEU A 81 -11.18 -3.63 6.79
C LEU A 81 -11.32 -2.94 5.43
N ASP A 82 -10.27 -2.92 4.61
CA ASP A 82 -10.27 -2.29 3.28
C ASP A 82 -9.75 -3.29 2.26
N ARG A 83 -10.66 -3.84 1.47
CA ARG A 83 -10.39 -4.92 0.51
C ARG A 83 -10.58 -4.47 -0.94
N ALA A 84 -10.65 -3.16 -1.18
CA ALA A 84 -10.91 -2.59 -2.50
C ALA A 84 -10.04 -3.19 -3.64
N PRO A 85 -8.72 -3.43 -3.48
CA PRO A 85 -7.92 -4.05 -4.54
C PRO A 85 -8.32 -5.49 -4.90
N GLN A 86 -8.92 -6.23 -3.97
CA GLN A 86 -9.49 -7.56 -4.24
C GLN A 86 -10.83 -7.43 -4.99
N GLU A 87 -11.69 -6.55 -4.50
CA GLU A 87 -13.05 -6.37 -4.99
C GLU A 87 -13.10 -5.78 -6.40
N ASN A 88 -12.18 -4.88 -6.73
CA ASN A 88 -12.11 -4.23 -8.04
C ASN A 88 -11.22 -4.95 -9.07
N GLY A 89 -10.62 -6.09 -8.70
CA GLY A 89 -9.79 -6.92 -9.57
C GLY A 89 -8.34 -6.43 -9.76
N THR A 90 -7.91 -5.38 -9.05
CA THR A 90 -6.53 -4.86 -9.16
C THR A 90 -5.49 -5.88 -8.70
N LEU A 91 -5.77 -6.58 -7.58
CA LEU A 91 -4.86 -7.58 -7.03
C LEU A 91 -4.71 -8.77 -7.99
N ASP A 92 -5.83 -9.25 -8.53
CA ASP A 92 -5.82 -10.34 -9.51
C ASP A 92 -5.05 -9.96 -10.77
N TYR A 93 -5.30 -8.76 -11.31
CA TYR A 93 -4.57 -8.26 -12.47
C TYR A 93 -3.05 -8.23 -12.23
N CYS A 94 -2.61 -7.71 -11.08
CA CYS A 94 -1.19 -7.70 -10.72
C CYS A 94 -0.61 -9.11 -10.70
N HIS A 95 -1.30 -10.04 -10.04
CA HIS A 95 -0.88 -11.43 -9.96
C HIS A 95 -0.75 -12.10 -11.32
N GLU A 96 -1.75 -11.95 -12.17
CA GLU A 96 -1.81 -12.59 -13.52
C GLU A 96 -0.77 -12.02 -14.49
N ASN A 97 -0.36 -10.77 -14.29
CA ASN A 97 0.59 -10.07 -15.17
C ASN A 97 2.02 -9.98 -14.60
N GLY A 98 2.31 -10.67 -13.49
CA GLY A 98 3.65 -10.70 -12.89
C GLY A 98 4.08 -9.38 -12.24
N ILE A 99 3.12 -8.52 -11.87
CA ILE A 99 3.36 -7.27 -11.15
C ILE A 99 3.28 -7.57 -9.66
N GLY A 100 4.34 -7.25 -8.91
CA GLY A 100 4.33 -7.39 -7.46
C GLY A 100 3.28 -6.44 -6.83
N PHE A 101 2.61 -6.89 -5.76
CA PHE A 101 1.68 -6.06 -5.00
C PHE A 101 2.21 -5.84 -3.59
N ILE A 102 2.37 -4.56 -3.20
CA ILE A 102 2.72 -4.16 -1.84
C ILE A 102 1.53 -3.50 -1.16
N SER A 103 1.15 -4.03 0.00
CA SER A 103 0.11 -3.43 0.83
C SER A 103 0.69 -2.36 1.76
N PHE A 104 0.04 -1.20 1.83
CA PHE A 104 0.28 -0.22 2.89
C PHE A 104 -0.92 -0.11 3.86
N SER A 105 -0.69 0.48 5.04
CA SER A 105 -1.67 0.56 6.14
C SER A 105 -2.26 -0.81 6.54
N PRO A 106 -1.42 -1.82 6.73
CA PRO A 106 -1.88 -3.19 6.98
C PRO A 106 -2.70 -3.32 8.26
N LEU A 107 -2.41 -2.49 9.25
CA LEU A 107 -3.11 -2.46 10.54
C LEU A 107 -4.20 -1.39 10.61
N ALA A 108 -4.67 -0.86 9.47
CA ALA A 108 -5.73 0.15 9.39
C ALA A 108 -5.51 1.29 10.40
N GLN A 109 -4.31 1.87 10.42
CA GLN A 109 -3.88 2.94 11.33
C GLN A 109 -3.92 2.56 12.83
N GLY A 110 -3.88 1.27 13.14
CA GLY A 110 -3.90 0.72 14.48
C GLY A 110 -5.25 0.14 14.91
N LEU A 111 -6.29 0.22 14.09
CA LEU A 111 -7.59 -0.42 14.37
C LEU A 111 -7.46 -1.94 14.47
N LEU A 112 -6.61 -2.55 13.65
CA LEU A 112 -6.33 -3.99 13.67
C LEU A 112 -5.23 -4.35 14.70
N THR A 113 -5.34 -3.76 15.89
CA THR A 113 -4.52 -4.05 17.06
C THR A 113 -5.42 -4.03 18.31
N ASP A 114 -4.90 -4.40 19.46
CA ASP A 114 -5.59 -4.31 20.75
C ASP A 114 -5.76 -2.88 21.27
N ARG A 115 -5.10 -1.90 20.64
CA ARG A 115 -4.96 -0.52 21.09
C ARG A 115 -6.28 0.20 21.40
N TYR A 116 -7.33 -0.08 20.63
CA TYR A 116 -8.63 0.58 20.74
C TYR A 116 -9.71 -0.24 21.43
N LEU A 117 -9.44 -1.50 21.78
CA LEU A 117 -10.44 -2.41 22.33
C LEU A 117 -10.99 -1.99 23.70
N ASN A 118 -10.19 -1.26 24.47
CA ASN A 118 -10.53 -0.78 25.82
C ASN A 118 -10.70 0.74 25.91
N GLY A 119 -10.92 1.40 24.77
CA GLY A 119 -11.08 2.86 24.68
C GLY A 119 -10.04 3.51 23.78
N ILE A 120 -10.07 4.83 23.66
CA ILE A 120 -9.18 5.60 22.79
C ILE A 120 -8.03 6.17 23.61
N PRO A 121 -6.79 5.67 23.44
CA PRO A 121 -5.63 6.23 24.14
C PRO A 121 -5.37 7.68 23.73
N SER A 122 -5.03 8.54 24.66
CA SER A 122 -4.80 9.97 24.43
C SER A 122 -3.64 10.27 23.47
N ASP A 123 -2.68 9.36 23.35
CA ASP A 123 -1.53 9.43 22.45
C ASP A 123 -1.80 8.79 21.07
N SER A 124 -3.01 8.26 20.85
CA SER A 124 -3.38 7.54 19.64
C SER A 124 -3.59 8.47 18.43
N ARG A 125 -3.59 7.87 17.23
CA ARG A 125 -3.94 8.60 16.00
C ARG A 125 -5.37 9.08 15.98
N MET A 126 -6.29 8.33 16.59
CA MET A 126 -7.69 8.70 16.72
C MET A 126 -7.88 9.88 17.66
N ALA A 127 -7.13 9.97 18.76
CA ALA A 127 -7.18 11.14 19.65
C ALA A 127 -6.70 12.44 18.97
N LYS A 128 -5.88 12.33 17.92
CA LYS A 128 -5.41 13.46 17.10
C LYS A 128 -6.34 13.83 15.95
N GLU A 129 -7.36 13.02 15.68
CA GLU A 129 -8.41 13.18 14.65
C GLU A 129 -7.91 13.63 13.25
N HIS A 130 -6.68 13.28 12.86
CA HIS A 130 -6.12 13.74 11.58
C HIS A 130 -6.56 12.86 10.41
N PHE A 131 -6.29 11.55 10.47
CA PHE A 131 -6.65 10.58 9.43
C PHE A 131 -7.61 9.49 9.91
N LEU A 132 -7.73 9.30 11.21
CA LEU A 132 -8.63 8.37 11.86
C LEU A 132 -9.48 9.15 12.83
N LYS A 133 -10.80 9.14 12.64
CA LYS A 133 -11.76 9.91 13.45
C LYS A 133 -12.46 9.01 14.46
N HIS A 134 -12.99 9.60 15.52
CA HIS A 134 -13.83 8.88 16.47
C HIS A 134 -15.04 8.23 15.80
N SER A 135 -15.63 8.89 14.80
CA SER A 135 -16.75 8.37 14.00
C SER A 135 -16.42 7.11 13.21
N ASP A 136 -15.14 6.83 12.95
CA ASP A 136 -14.73 5.63 12.20
C ASP A 136 -14.82 4.36 13.06
N LEU A 137 -14.86 4.50 14.39
CA LEU A 137 -14.99 3.41 15.34
C LEU A 137 -16.45 3.23 15.75
N THR A 138 -17.23 2.65 14.85
CA THR A 138 -18.66 2.36 15.13
C THR A 138 -18.80 1.20 16.13
N PRO A 139 -19.96 1.08 16.81
CA PRO A 139 -20.23 -0.06 17.70
C PRO A 139 -20.06 -1.40 16.98
N GLU A 140 -20.50 -1.50 15.73
CA GLU A 140 -20.42 -2.73 14.92
C GLU A 140 -18.96 -3.08 14.62
N LEU A 141 -18.14 -2.08 14.23
CA LEU A 141 -16.71 -2.28 14.02
C LEU A 141 -16.01 -2.70 15.31
N MET A 142 -16.36 -2.07 16.43
CA MET A 142 -15.77 -2.42 17.73
C MET A 142 -16.08 -3.88 18.10
N GLU A 143 -17.31 -4.34 17.87
CA GLU A 143 -17.68 -5.72 18.13
C GLU A 143 -16.89 -6.69 17.23
N GLN A 144 -16.76 -6.36 15.95
CA GLN A 144 -15.96 -7.15 15.01
C GLN A 144 -14.47 -7.22 15.42
N LEU A 145 -13.89 -6.09 15.85
CA LEU A 145 -12.50 -6.06 16.32
C LEU A 145 -12.29 -6.92 17.56
N LYS A 146 -13.23 -6.88 18.52
CA LYS A 146 -13.19 -7.75 19.71
C LYS A 146 -13.28 -9.24 19.35
N GLN A 147 -14.16 -9.58 18.41
CA GLN A 147 -14.28 -10.95 17.92
C GLN A 147 -12.97 -11.43 17.27
N TRP A 148 -12.41 -10.66 16.35
CA TRP A 148 -11.13 -10.99 15.71
C TRP A 148 -9.97 -11.07 16.73
N ASN A 149 -9.96 -10.20 17.74
CA ASN A 149 -8.95 -10.26 18.79
C ASN A 149 -9.08 -11.53 19.63
N ALA A 150 -10.30 -11.99 19.90
CA ALA A 150 -10.53 -13.27 20.60
C ALA A 150 -10.07 -14.45 19.73
N GLU A 151 -10.42 -14.48 18.45
CA GLU A 151 -9.98 -15.50 17.48
C GLU A 151 -8.43 -15.57 17.37
N ALA A 152 -7.77 -14.41 17.33
CA ALA A 152 -6.30 -14.34 17.34
C ALA A 152 -5.74 -14.94 18.64
N GLY A 153 -6.31 -14.58 19.77
CA GLY A 153 -5.91 -15.12 21.09
C GLY A 153 -6.06 -16.64 21.20
N GLU A 154 -7.12 -17.22 20.66
CA GLU A 154 -7.31 -18.69 20.59
C GLU A 154 -6.20 -19.38 19.77
N ARG A 155 -5.61 -18.68 18.81
CA ARG A 155 -4.50 -19.16 17.98
C ARG A 155 -3.13 -18.87 18.59
N GLY A 156 -3.08 -18.17 19.71
CA GLY A 156 -1.84 -17.76 20.35
C GLY A 156 -1.16 -16.56 19.65
N GLU A 157 -1.92 -15.77 18.91
CA GLU A 157 -1.45 -14.61 18.16
C GLU A 157 -2.08 -13.31 18.70
N THR A 158 -1.47 -12.18 18.43
CA THR A 158 -2.12 -10.87 18.58
C THR A 158 -3.00 -10.56 17.34
N LEU A 159 -3.98 -9.68 17.50
CA LEU A 159 -4.77 -9.20 16.35
C LEU A 159 -3.89 -8.60 15.23
N ALA A 160 -2.81 -7.90 15.61
CA ALA A 160 -1.86 -7.36 14.64
C ALA A 160 -1.14 -8.44 13.84
N GLU A 161 -0.66 -9.50 14.48
CA GLU A 161 -0.02 -10.64 13.83
C GLU A 161 -0.99 -11.37 12.90
N MET A 162 -2.21 -11.63 13.36
CA MET A 162 -3.26 -12.21 12.53
C MET A 162 -3.56 -11.35 11.31
N ALA A 163 -3.68 -10.03 11.47
CA ALA A 163 -3.96 -9.11 10.36
C ALA A 163 -2.82 -9.08 9.33
N LEU A 164 -1.57 -9.09 9.76
CA LEU A 164 -0.41 -9.17 8.85
C LEU A 164 -0.34 -10.51 8.13
N ALA A 165 -0.54 -11.61 8.84
CA ALA A 165 -0.58 -12.95 8.27
C ALA A 165 -1.71 -13.07 7.23
N TRP A 166 -2.90 -12.51 7.54
CA TRP A 166 -4.03 -12.50 6.61
C TRP A 166 -3.67 -11.81 5.28
N ILE A 167 -3.00 -10.65 5.32
CA ILE A 167 -2.59 -9.94 4.09
C ILE A 167 -1.59 -10.79 3.30
N LEU A 168 -0.57 -11.33 3.95
CA LEU A 168 0.48 -12.12 3.29
C LEU A 168 -0.02 -13.44 2.70
N GLN A 169 -1.15 -13.95 3.15
CA GLN A 169 -1.81 -15.13 2.57
C GLN A 169 -2.64 -14.80 1.32
N GLN A 170 -2.92 -13.52 1.04
CA GLN A 170 -3.69 -13.17 -0.15
C GLN A 170 -2.86 -13.45 -1.40
N LYS A 171 -3.45 -14.21 -2.33
CA LYS A 171 -2.83 -14.52 -3.61
C LYS A 171 -2.49 -13.23 -4.36
N GLY A 172 -1.23 -13.09 -4.75
CA GLY A 172 -0.74 -11.89 -5.46
C GLY A 172 -0.06 -10.85 -4.56
N VAL A 173 -0.24 -10.89 -3.25
CA VAL A 173 0.51 -10.01 -2.35
C VAL A 173 1.96 -10.47 -2.25
N THR A 174 2.88 -9.56 -2.53
CA THR A 174 4.33 -9.80 -2.50
C THR A 174 4.93 -9.38 -1.16
N SER A 175 4.47 -8.26 -0.60
CA SER A 175 5.03 -7.69 0.63
C SER A 175 4.05 -6.75 1.30
N VAL A 176 4.35 -6.40 2.55
CA VAL A 176 3.54 -5.49 3.36
C VAL A 176 4.43 -4.42 3.99
N LEU A 177 3.97 -3.16 3.95
CA LEU A 177 4.66 -2.05 4.59
C LEU A 177 4.20 -1.90 6.03
N VAL A 178 5.11 -2.07 6.97
CA VAL A 178 4.89 -1.82 8.39
C VAL A 178 5.63 -0.57 8.84
N GLY A 179 5.04 0.18 9.76
CA GLY A 179 5.66 1.33 10.40
C GLY A 179 5.81 1.10 11.89
N ALA A 180 6.98 1.37 12.43
CA ALA A 180 7.25 1.35 13.85
C ALA A 180 7.58 2.77 14.34
N SER A 181 7.13 3.14 15.54
CA SER A 181 7.42 4.43 16.17
C SER A 181 8.63 4.37 17.11
N SER A 182 9.06 3.17 17.46
CA SER A 182 10.23 2.91 18.32
C SER A 182 10.90 1.59 17.92
N THR A 183 12.09 1.36 18.46
CA THR A 183 12.84 0.10 18.29
C THR A 183 12.63 -0.89 19.43
N THR A 184 11.77 -0.50 20.37
CA THR A 184 11.40 -1.30 21.57
C THR A 184 9.93 -1.63 21.54
#